data_164465c25ab526f527a74884adc158df
#
_entry.id   164465c25ab526f527a74884adc158df
#
_cell.length_a   1.000
_cell.length_b   1.000
_cell.length_c   1.000
_cell.angle_alpha   90.00
_cell.angle_beta   90.00
_cell.angle_gamma   90.00
#
_symmetry.space_group_name_H-M   'P 1'
#
loop_
_entity.id
_entity.type
_entity.pdbx_description
1 polymer ?
#
loop_
_entity_poly.entity_id
_entity_poly.type
_entity_poly.pdbx_seq_one_letter_code
_entity_poly.pdbx_strand_id
1 'polypeptide(L)'
;MATQNPIEQEGTYPLPEAQMDRFLMKMSMGYPNRQEEKAILQRRKLRGKDAHDVEQITSPKKVVAMQKALETVHVDPAIMSYIVELVHRTREDHRVITGASPRASQSLFKTSRASAAIDGRDYVIPDLSLIHI
;
A
#
# COMPACT_ATOMS: atom_id res chain seq x y z
N MET A 1 -8.78 6.58 -1.09
CA MET A 1 -7.52 6.77 -1.83
C MET A 1 -7.33 8.26 -2.04
N ALA A 2 -6.12 8.78 -1.85
CA ALA A 2 -5.74 10.16 -2.14
C ALA A 2 -4.48 10.16 -3.00
N THR A 3 -4.35 11.14 -3.87
CA THR A 3 -3.15 11.38 -4.69
C THR A 3 -2.61 12.76 -4.38
N GLN A 4 -1.30 12.90 -4.35
CA GLN A 4 -0.62 14.16 -4.14
C GLN A 4 0.45 14.33 -5.23
N ASN A 5 0.52 15.52 -5.84
CA ASN A 5 1.63 15.86 -6.73
C ASN A 5 2.77 16.45 -5.88
N PRO A 6 3.95 15.81 -5.80
CA PRO A 6 5.04 16.27 -4.95
C PRO A 6 5.71 17.55 -5.48
N ILE A 7 5.46 17.94 -6.74
CA ILE A 7 6.12 19.09 -7.39
C ILE A 7 5.36 20.41 -7.16
N GLU A 8 4.05 20.33 -6.99
CA GLU A 8 3.21 21.51 -6.74
C GLU A 8 3.25 21.87 -5.25
N GLN A 9 4.25 22.67 -4.84
CA GLN A 9 4.35 23.18 -3.47
C GLN A 9 3.53 24.48 -3.24
N GLU A 10 3.16 25.19 -4.29
CA GLU A 10 2.34 26.40 -4.17
C GLU A 10 0.85 26.02 -4.03
N GLY A 11 0.32 26.20 -2.82
CA GLY A 11 -1.09 25.96 -2.49
C GLY A 11 -1.44 24.61 -1.87
N THR A 12 -0.51 23.66 -1.77
CA THR A 12 -0.75 22.39 -1.09
C THR A 12 0.15 22.25 0.14
N TYR A 13 -0.45 22.33 1.33
CA TYR A 13 0.26 21.95 2.56
C TYR A 13 0.43 20.43 2.62
N PRO A 14 1.62 19.93 3.05
CA PRO A 14 1.78 18.52 3.33
C PRO A 14 0.74 18.09 4.37
N LEU A 15 0.15 16.91 4.18
CA LEU A 15 -0.80 16.37 5.15
C LEU A 15 -0.13 16.27 6.53
N PRO A 16 -0.76 16.79 7.60
CA PRO A 16 -0.27 16.58 8.96
C PRO A 16 -0.09 15.08 9.26
N GLU A 17 0.92 14.75 10.07
CA GLU A 17 1.23 13.36 10.44
C GLU A 17 0.01 12.59 10.95
N ALA A 18 -0.82 13.23 11.78
CA ALA A 18 -2.06 12.64 12.29
C ALA A 18 -3.08 12.29 11.20
N GLN A 19 -3.04 12.94 10.05
CA GLN A 19 -3.86 12.61 8.89
C GLN A 19 -3.20 11.51 8.05
N MET A 20 -1.88 11.53 7.89
CA MET A 20 -1.14 10.49 7.19
C MET A 20 -1.27 9.13 7.90
N ASP A 21 -1.28 9.09 9.22
CA ASP A 21 -1.47 7.88 10.03
C ASP A 21 -2.82 7.15 9.77
N ARG A 22 -3.77 7.83 9.15
CA ARG A 22 -5.06 7.22 8.76
C ARG A 22 -5.03 6.47 7.44
N PHE A 23 -3.98 6.62 6.65
CA PHE A 23 -3.81 5.88 5.40
C PHE A 23 -3.14 4.53 5.67
N LEU A 24 -3.60 3.50 4.96
CA LEU A 24 -3.09 2.14 5.11
C LEU A 24 -1.63 2.05 4.66
N MET A 25 -1.29 2.71 3.55
CA MET A 25 0.06 2.78 3.00
C MET A 25 0.25 4.04 2.16
N LYS A 26 1.51 4.45 2.02
CA LYS A 26 1.96 5.50 1.12
C LYS A 26 2.81 4.86 0.02
N MET A 27 2.52 5.18 -1.23
CA MET A 27 3.23 4.65 -2.39
C MET A 27 3.76 5.79 -3.24
N SER A 28 4.94 5.62 -3.82
CA SER A 28 5.49 6.51 -4.84
C SER A 28 5.55 5.75 -6.17
N MET A 29 5.00 6.37 -7.22
CA MET A 29 5.02 5.79 -8.57
C MET A 29 6.34 6.06 -9.30
N GLY A 30 7.09 7.09 -8.87
CA GLY A 30 8.28 7.55 -9.58
C GLY A 30 7.97 8.12 -10.98
N TYR A 31 9.02 8.32 -11.76
CA TYR A 31 8.90 8.72 -13.16
C TYR A 31 9.19 7.52 -14.07
N PRO A 32 8.51 7.44 -15.23
CA PRO A 32 8.82 6.43 -16.23
C PRO A 32 10.25 6.62 -16.78
N ASN A 33 10.90 5.55 -17.15
CA ASN A 33 12.18 5.61 -17.84
C ASN A 33 11.99 6.04 -19.31
N ARG A 34 13.09 6.36 -20.03
CA ARG A 34 13.05 6.86 -21.42
C ARG A 34 12.32 5.91 -22.39
N GLN A 35 12.42 4.61 -22.17
CA GLN A 35 11.74 3.62 -23.03
C GLN A 35 10.23 3.60 -22.76
N GLU A 36 9.85 3.70 -21.50
CA GLU A 36 8.44 3.78 -21.07
C GLU A 36 7.80 5.07 -21.55
N GLU A 37 8.48 6.23 -21.46
CA GLU A 37 8.01 7.49 -22.02
C GLU A 37 7.77 7.39 -23.53
N LYS A 38 8.72 6.80 -24.28
CA LYS A 38 8.56 6.55 -25.70
C LYS A 38 7.36 5.65 -25.99
N ALA A 39 7.15 4.61 -25.18
CA ALA A 39 6.00 3.71 -25.32
C ALA A 39 4.67 4.41 -25.02
N ILE A 40 4.65 5.36 -24.08
CA ILE A 40 3.47 6.20 -23.80
C ILE A 40 3.09 7.00 -25.04
N LEU A 41 4.07 7.69 -25.65
CA LEU A 41 3.84 8.49 -26.86
C LEU A 41 3.39 7.62 -28.06
N GLN A 42 4.00 6.45 -28.24
CA GLN A 42 3.59 5.51 -29.29
C GLN A 42 2.14 5.05 -29.10
N ARG A 43 1.78 4.65 -27.87
CA ARG A 43 0.40 4.26 -27.54
C ARG A 43 -0.59 5.40 -27.73
N ARG A 44 -0.22 6.65 -27.38
CA ARG A 44 -1.05 7.84 -27.63
C ARG A 44 -1.25 8.08 -29.12
N LYS A 45 -0.19 7.96 -29.93
CA LYS A 45 -0.26 8.10 -31.39
C LYS A 45 -1.19 7.05 -32.02
N LEU A 46 -1.07 5.79 -31.62
CA LEU A 46 -1.91 4.69 -32.14
C LEU A 46 -3.39 4.87 -31.78
N ARG A 47 -3.66 5.35 -30.56
CA ARG A 47 -5.03 5.56 -30.06
C ARG A 47 -5.74 6.75 -30.72
N GLY A 48 -5.03 7.78 -31.16
CA GLY A 48 -5.57 8.96 -31.81
C GLY A 48 -6.39 9.91 -30.90
N LYS A 49 -6.70 9.52 -29.69
CA LYS A 49 -7.50 10.29 -28.69
C LYS A 49 -6.87 10.20 -27.30
N ASP A 50 -7.18 11.15 -26.40
CA ASP A 50 -6.69 11.14 -25.02
C ASP A 50 -7.49 10.19 -24.12
N ALA A 51 -8.76 9.97 -24.44
CA ALA A 51 -9.60 9.05 -23.71
C ALA A 51 -9.08 7.60 -23.77
N HIS A 52 -9.16 6.91 -22.64
CA HIS A 52 -8.90 5.49 -22.51
C HIS A 52 -10.20 4.74 -22.32
N ASP A 53 -10.44 3.74 -23.14
CA ASP A 53 -11.50 2.77 -22.91
C ASP A 53 -10.94 1.73 -21.91
N VAL A 54 -11.52 1.69 -20.73
CA VAL A 54 -11.10 0.78 -19.65
C VAL A 54 -12.14 -0.33 -19.54
N GLU A 55 -11.69 -1.57 -19.74
CA GLU A 55 -12.56 -2.72 -19.57
C GLU A 55 -12.82 -2.99 -18.08
N GLN A 56 -14.03 -3.39 -17.77
CA GLN A 56 -14.39 -3.81 -16.43
C GLN A 56 -13.80 -5.19 -16.10
N ILE A 57 -12.75 -5.25 -15.30
CA ILE A 57 -12.08 -6.51 -14.90
C ILE A 57 -12.71 -7.18 -13.69
N THR A 58 -13.50 -6.45 -12.90
CA THR A 58 -14.12 -6.97 -11.68
C THR A 58 -15.43 -6.25 -11.37
N SER A 59 -16.16 -6.71 -10.37
CA SER A 59 -17.40 -6.09 -9.90
C SER A 59 -17.33 -5.77 -8.41
N PRO A 60 -18.15 -4.83 -7.88
CA PRO A 60 -18.20 -4.55 -6.46
C PRO A 60 -18.46 -5.80 -5.60
N LYS A 61 -19.29 -6.73 -6.07
CA LYS A 61 -19.55 -8.00 -5.38
C LYS A 61 -18.27 -8.86 -5.27
N LYS A 62 -17.47 -8.93 -6.33
CA LYS A 62 -16.18 -9.67 -6.31
C LYS A 62 -15.20 -9.01 -5.36
N VAL A 63 -15.10 -7.68 -5.34
CA VAL A 63 -14.22 -6.95 -4.41
C VAL A 63 -14.61 -7.23 -2.96
N VAL A 64 -15.88 -7.18 -2.62
CA VAL A 64 -16.36 -7.52 -1.26
C VAL A 64 -16.07 -8.98 -0.92
N ALA A 65 -16.23 -9.91 -1.87
CA ALA A 65 -15.88 -11.31 -1.66
C ALA A 65 -14.37 -11.49 -1.39
N MET A 66 -13.50 -10.79 -2.13
CA MET A 66 -12.04 -10.77 -1.88
C MET A 66 -11.72 -10.24 -0.49
N GLN A 67 -12.35 -9.13 -0.07
CA GLN A 67 -12.16 -8.58 1.27
C GLN A 67 -12.53 -9.61 2.37
N LYS A 68 -13.64 -10.32 2.20
CA LYS A 68 -14.04 -11.38 3.13
C LYS A 68 -13.07 -12.55 3.13
N ALA A 69 -12.55 -12.94 1.96
CA ALA A 69 -11.57 -14.00 1.86
C ALA A 69 -10.25 -13.67 2.59
N LEU A 70 -9.84 -12.40 2.61
CA LEU A 70 -8.66 -11.98 3.39
C LEU A 70 -8.83 -12.24 4.89
N GLU A 71 -10.05 -12.23 5.41
CA GLU A 71 -10.31 -12.50 6.83
C GLU A 71 -10.06 -13.98 7.20
N THR A 72 -10.02 -14.88 6.22
CA THR A 72 -9.76 -16.32 6.45
C THR A 72 -8.26 -16.67 6.44
N VAL A 73 -7.39 -15.74 6.00
CA VAL A 73 -5.93 -15.96 6.01
C VAL A 73 -5.45 -16.09 7.46
N HIS A 74 -4.81 -17.21 7.76
CA HIS A 74 -4.33 -17.51 9.11
C HIS A 74 -3.15 -16.63 9.50
N VAL A 75 -3.19 -16.10 10.74
CA VAL A 75 -2.07 -15.37 11.35
C VAL A 75 -1.76 -16.02 12.69
N ASP A 76 -0.58 -16.61 12.79
CA ASP A 76 -0.12 -17.23 14.02
C ASP A 76 0.03 -16.18 15.14
N PRO A 77 -0.30 -16.50 16.41
CA PRO A 77 -0.09 -15.59 17.55
C PRO A 77 1.35 -15.08 17.67
N ALA A 78 2.35 -15.87 17.27
CA ALA A 78 3.75 -15.45 17.26
C ALA A 78 3.99 -14.31 16.23
N ILE A 79 3.34 -14.37 15.06
CA ILE A 79 3.39 -13.29 14.06
C ILE A 79 2.71 -12.03 14.59
N MET A 80 1.57 -12.15 15.28
CA MET A 80 0.92 -11.00 15.90
C MET A 80 1.83 -10.34 16.96
N SER A 81 2.47 -11.13 17.80
CA SER A 81 3.44 -10.65 18.79
C SER A 81 4.63 -9.96 18.11
N TYR A 82 5.15 -10.54 17.03
CA TYR A 82 6.23 -9.96 16.23
C TYR A 82 5.86 -8.59 15.63
N ILE A 83 4.66 -8.46 15.04
CA ILE A 83 4.16 -7.17 14.51
C ILE A 83 4.08 -6.11 15.62
N VAL A 84 3.57 -6.47 16.79
CA VAL A 84 3.46 -5.54 17.92
C VAL A 84 4.85 -5.12 18.41
N GLU A 85 5.77 -6.07 18.58
CA GLU A 85 7.16 -5.79 18.99
C GLU A 85 7.87 -4.87 17.99
N LEU A 86 7.71 -5.12 16.70
CA LEU A 86 8.27 -4.29 15.64
C LEU A 86 7.81 -2.83 15.77
N VAL A 87 6.50 -2.61 15.94
CA VAL A 87 5.93 -1.27 16.10
C VAL A 87 6.38 -0.63 17.43
N HIS A 88 6.47 -1.39 18.51
CA HIS A 88 6.99 -0.90 19.79
C HIS A 88 8.43 -0.41 19.69
N ARG A 89 9.32 -1.17 19.03
CA ARG A 89 10.71 -0.77 18.81
C ARG A 89 10.85 0.57 18.10
N THR A 90 9.95 0.91 17.17
CA THR A 90 9.99 2.23 16.53
C THR A 90 9.76 3.38 17.49
N ARG A 91 9.14 3.15 18.65
CA ARG A 91 8.89 4.17 19.67
C ARG A 91 10.03 4.31 20.69
N GLU A 92 10.85 3.28 20.79
CA GLU A 92 11.96 3.20 21.76
C GLU A 92 13.31 3.52 21.10
N ASP A 93 13.43 3.40 19.78
CA ASP A 93 14.68 3.64 19.06
C ASP A 93 14.92 5.15 18.91
N HIS A 94 16.01 5.64 19.49
CA HIS A 94 16.41 7.05 19.46
C HIS A 94 16.71 7.60 18.05
N ARG A 95 16.88 6.73 17.06
CA ARG A 95 17.08 7.11 15.65
C ARG A 95 15.75 7.44 14.94
N VAL A 96 14.64 7.10 15.56
CA VAL A 96 13.30 7.33 15.01
C VAL A 96 12.73 8.61 15.63
N ILE A 97 12.47 9.61 14.80
CA ILE A 97 11.95 10.92 15.26
C ILE A 97 10.51 10.78 15.79
N THR A 98 9.68 10.00 15.08
CA THR A 98 8.27 9.76 15.46
C THR A 98 7.99 8.27 15.38
N GLY A 99 7.71 7.64 16.52
CA GLY A 99 7.38 6.23 16.60
C GLY A 99 6.01 5.93 15.98
N ALA A 100 5.84 4.74 15.43
CA ALA A 100 4.62 4.32 14.78
C ALA A 100 3.45 4.16 15.76
N SER A 101 2.23 4.53 15.34
CA SER A 101 1.02 4.41 16.15
C SER A 101 0.50 2.97 16.22
N PRO A 102 -0.44 2.64 17.13
CA PRO A 102 -1.10 1.32 17.12
C PRO A 102 -1.82 0.99 15.81
N ARG A 103 -2.16 2.00 14.98
CA ARG A 103 -2.70 1.79 13.64
C ARG A 103 -1.70 1.13 12.71
N ALA A 104 -0.41 1.40 12.88
CA ALA A 104 0.64 0.73 12.12
C ALA A 104 0.59 -0.79 12.33
N SER A 105 0.39 -1.28 13.56
CA SER A 105 0.21 -2.71 13.82
C SER A 105 -1.01 -3.28 13.08
N GLN A 106 -2.13 -2.54 13.06
CA GLN A 106 -3.33 -2.96 12.31
C GLN A 106 -3.09 -2.93 10.80
N SER A 107 -2.34 -1.96 10.31
CA SER A 107 -1.99 -1.85 8.89
C SER A 107 -1.09 -3.01 8.46
N LEU A 108 -0.03 -3.29 9.23
CA LEU A 108 0.85 -4.44 9.00
C LEU A 108 0.08 -5.76 9.01
N PHE A 109 -0.81 -5.96 9.98
CA PHE A 109 -1.65 -7.14 10.06
C PHE A 109 -2.54 -7.33 8.82
N LYS A 110 -3.15 -6.25 8.31
CA LYS A 110 -4.00 -6.30 7.11
C LYS A 110 -3.17 -6.50 5.83
N THR A 111 -2.07 -5.78 5.70
CA THR A 111 -1.23 -5.85 4.49
C THR A 111 -0.50 -7.18 4.38
N SER A 112 -0.03 -7.77 5.49
CA SER A 112 0.59 -9.09 5.48
C SER A 112 -0.38 -10.20 5.05
N ARG A 113 -1.65 -10.15 5.47
CA ARG A 113 -2.70 -11.07 5.01
C ARG A 113 -2.99 -10.89 3.52
N ALA A 114 -3.08 -9.63 3.06
CA ALA A 114 -3.29 -9.35 1.65
C ALA A 114 -2.11 -9.84 0.80
N SER A 115 -0.87 -9.65 1.24
CA SER A 115 0.32 -10.15 0.57
C SER A 115 0.34 -11.67 0.49
N ALA A 116 0.03 -12.37 1.60
CA ALA A 116 -0.08 -13.83 1.61
C ALA A 116 -1.10 -14.33 0.58
N ALA A 117 -2.28 -13.69 0.53
CA ALA A 117 -3.33 -14.06 -0.42
C ALA A 117 -2.92 -13.81 -1.89
N ILE A 118 -2.21 -12.70 -2.18
CA ILE A 118 -1.67 -12.41 -3.51
C ILE A 118 -0.66 -13.49 -3.95
N ASP A 119 0.14 -13.98 -3.00
CA ASP A 119 1.10 -15.05 -3.22
C ASP A 119 0.47 -16.45 -3.22
N GLY A 120 -0.86 -16.55 -3.12
CA GLY A 120 -1.61 -17.82 -3.12
C GLY A 120 -1.46 -18.64 -1.82
N ARG A 121 -1.13 -17.96 -0.70
CA ARG A 121 -1.00 -18.61 0.61
C ARG A 121 -2.21 -18.28 1.49
N ASP A 122 -2.60 -19.21 2.32
CA ASP A 122 -3.66 -19.06 3.33
C ASP A 122 -3.12 -18.76 4.74
N TYR A 123 -1.82 -18.48 4.86
CA TYR A 123 -1.14 -18.09 6.10
C TYR A 123 -0.08 -17.02 5.88
N VAL A 124 0.20 -16.26 6.95
CA VAL A 124 1.22 -15.19 6.98
C VAL A 124 2.55 -15.75 7.47
N ILE A 125 3.64 -15.30 6.86
CA ILE A 125 5.03 -15.56 7.30
C ILE A 125 5.71 -14.26 7.75
N PRO A 126 6.77 -14.30 8.57
CA PRO A 126 7.44 -13.10 9.09
C PRO A 126 7.92 -12.13 8.00
N ASP A 127 8.45 -12.65 6.89
CA ASP A 127 8.99 -11.84 5.79
C ASP A 127 7.93 -10.93 5.15
N LEU A 128 6.66 -11.33 5.14
CA LEU A 128 5.58 -10.53 4.58
C LEU A 128 5.24 -9.28 5.38
N SER A 129 5.62 -9.23 6.65
CA SER A 129 5.41 -8.06 7.49
C SER A 129 6.50 -6.98 7.29
N LEU A 130 7.62 -7.32 6.65
CA LEU A 130 8.78 -6.44 6.47
C LEU A 130 8.92 -5.85 5.07
N ILE A 131 8.34 -6.47 4.04
CA ILE A 131 8.55 -6.08 2.63
C ILE A 131 7.91 -4.73 2.29
N HIS A 132 7.08 -4.16 3.16
CA HIS A 132 6.28 -2.96 2.87
C HIS A 132 6.55 -1.78 3.81
N ILE A 133 7.68 -1.79 4.52
CA ILE A 133 8.09 -0.67 5.40
C ILE A 133 9.12 0.21 4.70
#